data_51dce8122aa97dd7d0dd505afdc435c3
#
_entry.id   51dce8122aa97dd7d0dd505afdc435c3
#
_cell.length_a   1.000
_cell.length_b   1.000
_cell.length_c   1.000
_cell.angle_alpha   90.00
_cell.angle_beta   90.00
_cell.angle_gamma   90.00
#
_symmetry.space_group_name_H-M   'P 1'
#
loop_
_entity.id
_entity.type
_entity.pdbx_description
1 polymer ?
#
loop_
_entity_poly.entity_id
_entity_poly.type
_entity_poly.pdbx_seq_one_letter_code
_entity_poly.pdbx_strand_id
1 'polypeptide(L)'
;DRTRLILTMQASMMVLSVVLGGLARWSAPIWTIFAIQLGIGIANTVQAPAFNASLPSLVPRADIGGAVSLNSAMINGSRIAGPALAAFLGWIGLDLWQLFLINAATYCFVMVPLAKNHLPWINGMNKAKGWRALTAGVGLARRRKALLVLLSSMFCFSVISLPYIGLFPSVTRLNL
;
A
#
# COMPACT_ATOMS: atom_id res chain seq x y z
N ASP A 1 4.50 18.83 -4.16
CA ASP A 1 5.38 18.51 -3.02
C ASP A 1 5.11 17.06 -2.61
N ARG A 2 6.07 16.14 -2.91
CA ARG A 2 5.92 14.70 -2.67
C ARG A 2 5.78 14.37 -1.19
N THR A 3 6.53 15.06 -0.35
CA THR A 3 6.47 14.88 1.10
C THR A 3 5.07 15.17 1.61
N ARG A 4 4.46 16.29 1.18
CA ARG A 4 3.09 16.62 1.56
C ARG A 4 2.09 15.59 1.06
N LEU A 5 2.24 15.12 -0.20
CA LEU A 5 1.37 14.09 -0.76
C LEU A 5 1.44 12.80 0.06
N ILE A 6 2.64 12.32 0.37
CA ILE A 6 2.82 11.11 1.17
C ILE A 6 2.25 11.30 2.58
N LEU A 7 2.52 12.44 3.22
CA LEU A 7 1.99 12.75 4.55
C LEU A 7 0.46 12.81 4.57
N THR A 8 -0.16 13.44 3.56
CA THR A 8 -1.63 13.49 3.49
C THR A 8 -2.23 12.11 3.27
N MET A 9 -1.63 11.28 2.43
CA MET A 9 -2.10 9.89 2.21
C MET A 9 -1.91 9.04 3.46
N GLN A 10 -0.78 9.16 4.16
CA GLN A 10 -0.54 8.47 5.44
C GLN A 10 -1.53 8.91 6.53
N ALA A 11 -1.76 10.21 6.65
CA ALA A 11 -2.76 10.73 7.60
C ALA A 11 -4.17 10.22 7.28
N SER A 12 -4.54 10.18 6.00
CA SER A 12 -5.83 9.62 5.57
C SER A 12 -5.95 8.14 5.93
N MET A 13 -4.91 7.33 5.68
CA MET A 13 -4.89 5.91 6.04
C MET A 13 -4.97 5.71 7.55
N MET A 14 -4.26 6.53 8.34
CA MET A 14 -4.33 6.50 9.79
C MET A 14 -5.75 6.76 10.29
N VAL A 15 -6.40 7.83 9.80
CA VAL A 15 -7.79 8.17 10.16
C VAL A 15 -8.75 7.05 9.77
N LEU A 16 -8.64 6.53 8.54
CA LEU A 16 -9.48 5.42 8.07
C LEU A 16 -9.26 4.15 8.89
N SER A 17 -8.04 3.88 9.35
CA SER A 17 -7.74 2.74 10.22
C SER A 17 -8.37 2.90 11.61
N VAL A 18 -8.36 4.11 12.18
CA VAL A 18 -9.07 4.42 13.44
C VAL A 18 -10.58 4.22 13.27
N VAL A 19 -11.14 4.72 12.16
CA VAL A 19 -12.58 4.54 11.87
C VAL A 19 -12.91 3.06 11.72
N LEU A 20 -12.07 2.25 11.05
CA LEU A 20 -12.25 0.80 10.99
C LEU A 20 -12.24 0.16 12.38
N GLY A 21 -11.35 0.59 13.26
CA GLY A 21 -11.33 0.13 14.65
C GLY A 21 -12.65 0.41 15.36
N GLY A 22 -13.18 1.64 15.23
CA GLY A 22 -14.48 2.02 15.77
C GLY A 22 -15.62 1.17 15.21
N LEU A 23 -15.68 1.00 13.89
CA LEU A 23 -16.70 0.20 13.24
C LEU A 23 -16.64 -1.29 13.64
N ALA A 24 -15.42 -1.82 13.78
CA ALA A 24 -15.23 -3.20 14.26
C ALA A 24 -15.71 -3.38 15.71
N ARG A 25 -15.59 -2.33 16.55
CA ARG A 25 -16.06 -2.35 17.95
C ARG A 25 -17.59 -2.34 18.05
N TRP A 26 -18.27 -1.65 17.13
CA TRP A 26 -19.74 -1.47 17.15
C TRP A 26 -20.49 -2.36 16.18
N SER A 27 -19.84 -3.42 15.65
CA SER A 27 -20.47 -4.39 14.73
C SER A 27 -21.17 -3.73 13.54
N ALA A 28 -20.52 -2.76 12.94
CA ALA A 28 -21.07 -2.01 11.82
C ALA A 28 -21.35 -2.89 10.59
N PRO A 29 -22.27 -2.49 9.70
CA PRO A 29 -22.57 -3.22 8.46
C PRO A 29 -21.31 -3.44 7.61
N ILE A 30 -21.21 -4.62 7.03
CA ILE A 30 -20.02 -5.03 6.24
C ILE A 30 -19.72 -4.06 5.08
N TRP A 31 -20.73 -3.44 4.51
CA TRP A 31 -20.58 -2.48 3.40
C TRP A 31 -19.78 -1.22 3.81
N THR A 32 -19.91 -0.78 5.06
CA THR A 32 -19.12 0.36 5.57
C THR A 32 -17.64 0.00 5.69
N ILE A 33 -17.35 -1.24 6.10
CA ILE A 33 -15.97 -1.77 6.15
C ILE A 33 -15.38 -1.81 4.74
N PHE A 34 -16.12 -2.30 3.74
CA PHE A 34 -15.69 -2.30 2.35
C PHE A 34 -15.45 -0.89 1.80
N ALA A 35 -16.32 0.06 2.09
CA ALA A 35 -16.16 1.44 1.64
C ALA A 35 -14.89 2.08 2.19
N ILE A 36 -14.59 1.88 3.48
CA ILE A 36 -13.37 2.39 4.10
C ILE A 36 -12.14 1.68 3.55
N GLN A 37 -12.19 0.36 3.38
CA GLN A 37 -11.09 -0.40 2.80
C GLN A 37 -10.78 0.03 1.36
N LEU A 38 -11.81 0.38 0.59
CA LEU A 38 -11.63 0.98 -0.73
C LEU A 38 -10.92 2.33 -0.63
N GLY A 39 -11.28 3.17 0.32
CA GLY A 39 -10.60 4.45 0.59
C GLY A 39 -9.11 4.26 0.93
N ILE A 40 -8.78 3.29 1.78
CA ILE A 40 -7.40 2.93 2.11
C ILE A 40 -6.66 2.45 0.85
N GLY A 41 -7.30 1.61 0.03
CA GLY A 41 -6.74 1.13 -1.22
C GLY A 41 -6.42 2.24 -2.21
N ILE A 42 -7.32 3.21 -2.37
CA ILE A 42 -7.12 4.40 -3.21
C ILE A 42 -5.93 5.23 -2.70
N ALA A 43 -5.88 5.51 -1.40
CA ALA A 43 -4.78 6.28 -0.80
C ALA A 43 -3.43 5.56 -1.00
N ASN A 44 -3.38 4.25 -0.82
CA ASN A 44 -2.19 3.45 -1.05
C ASN A 44 -1.75 3.45 -2.52
N THR A 45 -2.70 3.36 -3.46
CA THR A 45 -2.42 3.41 -4.90
C THR A 45 -1.78 4.73 -5.33
N VAL A 46 -2.15 5.84 -4.69
CA VAL A 46 -1.56 7.16 -4.96
C VAL A 46 -0.19 7.30 -4.27
N GLN A 47 -0.04 6.77 -3.07
CA GLN A 47 1.19 6.89 -2.28
C GLN A 47 2.34 6.03 -2.81
N ALA A 48 2.07 4.77 -3.19
CA ALA A 48 3.10 3.80 -3.56
C ALA A 48 4.03 4.26 -4.69
N PRO A 49 3.54 4.81 -5.82
CA PRO A 49 4.42 5.33 -6.87
C PRO A 49 5.20 6.57 -6.42
N ALA A 50 4.64 7.42 -5.56
CA ALA A 50 5.34 8.59 -5.04
C ALA A 50 6.52 8.19 -4.15
N PHE A 51 6.33 7.17 -3.31
CA PHE A 51 7.38 6.62 -2.46
C PHE A 51 8.48 5.94 -3.29
N ASN A 52 8.11 5.04 -4.20
CA ASN A 52 9.06 4.32 -5.05
C ASN A 52 9.88 5.27 -5.93
N ALA A 53 9.27 6.35 -6.43
CA ALA A 53 9.98 7.38 -7.17
C ALA A 53 10.95 8.23 -6.31
N SER A 54 10.78 8.22 -4.99
CA SER A 54 11.67 8.93 -4.07
C SER A 54 12.89 8.09 -3.65
N LEU A 55 12.79 6.76 -3.71
CA LEU A 55 13.82 5.84 -3.24
C LEU A 55 15.21 6.07 -3.87
N PRO A 56 15.33 6.26 -5.22
CA PRO A 56 16.63 6.51 -5.84
C PRO A 56 17.27 7.84 -5.43
N SER A 57 16.52 8.78 -4.86
CA SER A 57 17.05 10.06 -4.41
C SER A 57 17.57 10.05 -2.97
N LEU A 58 17.30 8.97 -2.25
CA LEU A 58 17.70 8.82 -0.84
C LEU A 58 19.06 8.13 -0.68
N VAL A 59 19.59 7.56 -1.77
CA VAL A 59 20.85 6.80 -1.74
C VAL A 59 21.77 7.22 -2.87
N PRO A 60 23.10 7.06 -2.74
CA PRO A 60 24.05 7.23 -3.84
C PRO A 60 23.70 6.32 -5.03
N ARG A 61 24.09 6.74 -6.24
CA ARG A 61 23.78 5.98 -7.47
C ARG A 61 24.29 4.54 -7.46
N ALA A 62 25.43 4.31 -6.81
CA ALA A 62 26.01 2.97 -6.67
C ALA A 62 25.13 2.03 -5.84
N ASP A 63 24.35 2.55 -4.89
CA ASP A 63 23.57 1.78 -3.92
C ASP A 63 22.08 1.64 -4.30
N ILE A 64 21.66 2.21 -5.43
CA ILE A 64 20.25 2.17 -5.87
C ILE A 64 19.76 0.71 -5.99
N GLY A 65 20.57 -0.20 -6.55
CA GLY A 65 20.20 -1.62 -6.67
C GLY A 65 19.97 -2.27 -5.31
N GLY A 66 20.83 -2.01 -4.34
CA GLY A 66 20.70 -2.46 -2.96
C GLY A 66 19.45 -1.91 -2.28
N ALA A 67 19.19 -0.61 -2.43
CA ALA A 67 18.00 0.04 -1.86
C ALA A 67 16.68 -0.52 -2.43
N VAL A 68 16.61 -0.76 -3.75
CA VAL A 68 15.44 -1.37 -4.39
C VAL A 68 15.24 -2.81 -3.92
N SER A 69 16.31 -3.59 -3.82
CA SER A 69 16.25 -4.97 -3.32
C SER A 69 15.80 -5.01 -1.85
N LEU A 70 16.33 -4.14 -1.00
CA LEU A 70 15.92 -4.03 0.39
C LEU A 70 14.45 -3.63 0.52
N ASN A 71 14.00 -2.63 -0.24
CA ASN A 71 12.60 -2.21 -0.26
C ASN A 71 11.68 -3.37 -0.66
N SER A 72 12.05 -4.14 -1.68
CA SER A 72 11.30 -5.32 -2.12
C SER A 72 11.27 -6.41 -1.05
N ALA A 73 12.39 -6.66 -0.38
CA ALA A 73 12.48 -7.61 0.73
C ALA A 73 11.60 -7.18 1.92
N MET A 74 11.58 -5.89 2.27
CA MET A 74 10.71 -5.34 3.32
C MET A 74 9.23 -5.49 2.97
N ILE A 75 8.82 -5.18 1.73
CA ILE A 75 7.43 -5.33 1.28
C ILE A 75 6.99 -6.80 1.33
N ASN A 76 7.81 -7.72 0.84
CA ASN A 76 7.47 -9.14 0.85
C ASN A 76 7.55 -9.74 2.26
N GLY A 77 8.53 -9.35 3.06
CA GLY A 77 8.66 -9.78 4.45
C GLY A 77 7.47 -9.31 5.29
N SER A 78 6.99 -8.09 5.11
CA SER A 78 5.82 -7.56 5.84
C SER A 78 4.53 -8.28 5.49
N ARG A 79 4.40 -8.81 4.27
CA ARG A 79 3.23 -9.62 3.86
C ARG A 79 3.13 -10.95 4.64
N ILE A 80 4.25 -11.46 5.10
CA ILE A 80 4.29 -12.68 5.93
C ILE A 80 4.22 -12.29 7.41
N ALA A 81 5.03 -11.35 7.85
CA ALA A 81 5.11 -10.92 9.23
C ALA A 81 3.82 -10.25 9.73
N GLY A 82 3.11 -9.49 8.87
CA GLY A 82 1.88 -8.81 9.23
C GLY A 82 0.78 -9.75 9.72
N PRO A 83 0.33 -10.71 8.89
CA PRO A 83 -0.67 -11.70 9.31
C PRO A 83 -0.22 -12.55 10.51
N ALA A 84 1.07 -12.93 10.59
CA ALA A 84 1.60 -13.68 11.70
C ALA A 84 1.52 -12.87 13.02
N LEU A 85 1.89 -11.60 12.98
CA LEU A 85 1.77 -10.69 14.11
C LEU A 85 0.31 -10.49 14.52
N ALA A 86 -0.59 -10.28 13.56
CA ALA A 86 -2.02 -10.13 13.83
C ALA A 86 -2.61 -11.39 14.48
N ALA A 87 -2.23 -12.57 14.00
CA ALA A 87 -2.65 -13.85 14.59
C ALA A 87 -2.11 -14.01 16.02
N PHE A 88 -0.84 -13.67 16.26
CA PHE A 88 -0.22 -13.70 17.58
C PHE A 88 -0.93 -12.74 18.56
N LEU A 89 -1.19 -11.50 18.14
CA LEU A 89 -1.89 -10.51 18.96
C LEU A 89 -3.32 -10.96 19.28
N GLY A 90 -4.03 -11.56 18.33
CA GLY A 90 -5.34 -12.17 18.59
C GLY A 90 -5.27 -13.36 19.55
N TRP A 91 -4.21 -14.19 19.47
CA TRP A 91 -4.02 -15.31 20.38
C TRP A 91 -3.77 -14.88 21.83
N ILE A 92 -3.09 -13.76 22.06
CA ILE A 92 -2.92 -13.20 23.41
C ILE A 92 -4.13 -12.39 23.89
N GLY A 93 -5.24 -12.41 23.16
CA GLY A 93 -6.53 -11.88 23.59
C GLY A 93 -6.85 -10.46 23.12
N LEU A 94 -6.12 -9.91 22.11
CA LEU A 94 -6.51 -8.63 21.54
C LEU A 94 -7.68 -8.81 20.56
N ASP A 95 -8.67 -7.95 20.70
CA ASP A 95 -9.80 -7.86 19.78
C ASP A 95 -9.43 -7.21 18.45
N LEU A 96 -10.20 -7.50 17.41
CA LEU A 96 -9.99 -6.96 16.07
C LEU A 96 -9.92 -5.42 16.04
N TRP A 97 -10.73 -4.72 16.82
CA TRP A 97 -10.73 -3.26 16.89
C TRP A 97 -9.41 -2.70 17.44
N GLN A 98 -8.77 -3.41 18.39
CA GLN A 98 -7.47 -3.03 18.95
C GLN A 98 -6.36 -3.19 17.92
N LEU A 99 -6.43 -4.23 17.07
CA LEU A 99 -5.48 -4.43 15.97
C LEU A 99 -5.52 -3.27 14.98
N PHE A 100 -6.71 -2.74 14.67
CA PHE A 100 -6.82 -1.56 13.81
C PHE A 100 -6.25 -0.29 14.46
N LEU A 101 -6.38 -0.12 15.78
CA LEU A 101 -5.77 1.00 16.50
C LEU A 101 -4.24 0.89 16.55
N ILE A 102 -3.71 -0.32 16.78
CA ILE A 102 -2.27 -0.57 16.70
C ILE A 102 -1.77 -0.25 15.29
N ASN A 103 -2.46 -0.71 14.25
CA ASN A 103 -2.13 -0.38 12.87
C ASN A 103 -2.16 1.15 12.63
N ALA A 104 -3.17 1.84 13.15
CA ALA A 104 -3.23 3.31 13.07
C ALA A 104 -2.02 3.98 13.74
N ALA A 105 -1.60 3.49 14.90
CA ALA A 105 -0.42 4.01 15.60
C ALA A 105 0.87 3.81 14.79
N THR A 106 0.99 2.73 14.01
CA THR A 106 2.18 2.48 13.19
C THR A 106 2.42 3.54 12.12
N TYR A 107 1.37 4.21 11.63
CA TYR A 107 1.53 5.32 10.68
C TYR A 107 2.34 6.48 11.26
N CYS A 108 2.29 6.70 12.58
CA CYS A 108 3.09 7.73 13.24
C CYS A 108 4.60 7.50 13.08
N PHE A 109 5.05 6.24 13.07
CA PHE A 109 6.46 5.90 12.86
C PHE A 109 6.97 6.33 11.48
N VAL A 110 6.11 6.42 10.48
CA VAL A 110 6.45 6.91 9.14
C VAL A 110 6.28 8.42 9.06
N MET A 111 5.20 8.96 9.63
CA MET A 111 4.88 10.38 9.53
C MET A 111 5.89 11.27 10.28
N VAL A 112 6.36 10.87 11.46
CA VAL A 112 7.27 11.68 12.28
C VAL A 112 8.62 11.90 11.59
N PRO A 113 9.33 10.85 11.11
CA PRO A 113 10.57 11.07 10.36
C PRO A 113 10.37 11.85 9.07
N LEU A 114 9.26 11.60 8.36
CA LEU A 114 8.99 12.24 7.08
C LEU A 114 8.62 13.73 7.25
N ALA A 115 7.99 14.10 8.35
CA ALA A 115 7.71 15.50 8.68
C ALA A 115 8.97 16.26 9.07
N LYS A 116 9.92 15.59 9.73
CA LYS A 116 11.21 16.20 10.15
C LYS A 116 12.20 16.30 9.00
N ASN A 117 12.22 15.31 8.10
CA ASN A 117 13.17 15.21 7.00
C ASN A 117 12.41 15.34 5.67
N HIS A 118 12.46 16.50 5.04
CA HIS A 118 11.87 16.69 3.71
C HIS A 118 12.58 15.79 2.69
N LEU A 119 11.79 15.08 1.89
CA LEU A 119 12.33 14.32 0.77
C LEU A 119 12.98 15.26 -0.25
N PRO A 120 14.20 14.95 -0.73
CA PRO A 120 14.89 15.81 -1.68
C PRO A 120 14.05 16.00 -2.96
N TRP A 121 14.01 17.23 -3.45
CA TRP A 121 13.33 17.58 -4.69
C TRP A 121 14.13 17.08 -5.89
N ILE A 122 13.59 16.13 -6.64
CA ILE A 122 14.18 15.70 -7.92
C ILE A 122 13.65 16.61 -9.03
N ASN A 123 14.50 17.53 -9.50
CA ASN A 123 14.26 18.26 -10.72
C ASN A 123 14.40 17.29 -11.90
N GLY A 124 13.36 17.09 -12.70
CA GLY A 124 13.49 16.36 -13.97
C GLY A 124 12.42 15.33 -14.31
N MET A 125 11.43 15.07 -13.49
CA MET A 125 10.30 14.27 -13.96
C MET A 125 9.32 15.15 -14.71
N ASN A 126 9.24 14.89 -16.02
CA ASN A 126 8.31 15.52 -16.95
C ASN A 126 6.88 15.49 -16.35
N LYS A 127 6.31 16.69 -16.20
CA LYS A 127 4.99 16.92 -15.59
C LYS A 127 3.86 16.53 -16.55
N ALA A 128 3.79 15.29 -16.97
CA ALA A 128 2.54 14.79 -17.53
C ALA A 128 1.53 14.70 -16.36
N LYS A 129 0.65 15.69 -16.25
CA LYS A 129 -0.32 15.78 -15.16
C LYS A 129 -1.54 14.91 -15.44
N GLY A 130 -1.90 14.08 -14.45
CA GLY A 130 -3.20 13.44 -14.37
C GLY A 130 -3.53 12.51 -15.55
N TRP A 131 -4.71 12.70 -16.13
CA TRP A 131 -5.27 11.86 -17.18
C TRP A 131 -4.39 11.73 -18.44
N ARG A 132 -3.65 12.79 -18.81
CA ARG A 132 -2.71 12.76 -19.93
C ARG A 132 -1.52 11.83 -19.70
N ALA A 133 -1.06 11.66 -18.47
CA ALA A 133 0.00 10.69 -18.15
C ALA A 133 -0.48 9.25 -18.31
N LEU A 134 -1.71 8.97 -17.91
CA LEU A 134 -2.33 7.64 -18.07
C LEU A 134 -2.52 7.30 -19.56
N THR A 135 -3.07 8.23 -20.35
CA THR A 135 -3.27 8.00 -21.80
C THR A 135 -1.96 7.85 -22.56
N ALA A 136 -0.92 8.62 -22.18
CA ALA A 136 0.43 8.47 -22.75
C ALA A 136 1.03 7.09 -22.39
N GLY A 137 0.85 6.62 -21.14
CA GLY A 137 1.28 5.29 -20.72
C GLY A 137 0.58 4.15 -21.47
N VAL A 138 -0.73 4.25 -21.64
CA VAL A 138 -1.52 3.29 -22.44
C VAL A 138 -1.11 3.33 -23.92
N GLY A 139 -0.88 4.52 -24.46
CA GLY A 139 -0.39 4.68 -25.84
C GLY A 139 0.98 4.03 -26.06
N LEU A 140 1.89 4.17 -25.08
CA LEU A 140 3.20 3.53 -25.13
C LEU A 140 3.08 2.00 -24.99
N ALA A 141 2.22 1.51 -24.12
CA ALA A 141 1.98 0.07 -23.94
C ALA A 141 1.44 -0.57 -25.22
N ARG A 142 0.49 0.09 -25.91
CA ARG A 142 -0.04 -0.41 -27.20
C ARG A 142 0.99 -0.48 -28.30
N ARG A 143 1.99 0.41 -28.29
CA ARG A 143 3.06 0.45 -29.31
C ARG A 143 4.15 -0.63 -29.09
N ARG A 144 4.27 -1.17 -27.86
CA ARG A 144 5.27 -2.17 -27.49
C ARG A 144 4.60 -3.46 -27.04
N LYS A 145 4.52 -4.46 -27.93
CA LYS A 145 3.89 -5.77 -27.63
C LYS A 145 4.38 -6.40 -26.33
N ALA A 146 5.69 -6.36 -26.07
CA ALA A 146 6.27 -6.87 -24.84
C ALA A 146 5.72 -6.18 -23.58
N LEU A 147 5.55 -4.85 -23.63
CA LEU A 147 5.00 -4.09 -22.52
C LEU A 147 3.52 -4.41 -22.31
N LEU A 148 2.76 -4.56 -23.38
CA LEU A 148 1.36 -4.93 -23.33
C LEU A 148 1.16 -6.35 -22.75
N VAL A 149 1.98 -7.32 -23.16
CA VAL A 149 1.94 -8.68 -22.60
C VAL A 149 2.29 -8.68 -21.11
N LEU A 150 3.31 -7.94 -20.69
CA LEU A 150 3.67 -7.82 -19.28
C LEU A 150 2.56 -7.17 -18.45
N LEU A 151 1.96 -6.09 -18.92
CA LEU A 151 0.87 -5.41 -18.21
C LEU A 151 -0.39 -6.28 -18.15
N SER A 152 -0.74 -6.96 -19.23
CA SER A 152 -1.90 -7.87 -19.23
C SER A 152 -1.68 -9.09 -18.33
N SER A 153 -0.48 -9.67 -18.31
CA SER A 153 -0.18 -10.79 -17.42
C SER A 153 -0.21 -10.37 -15.95
N MET A 154 0.33 -9.19 -15.62
CA MET A 154 0.23 -8.61 -14.27
C MET A 154 -1.21 -8.33 -13.87
N PHE A 155 -2.02 -7.80 -14.79
CA PHE A 155 -3.44 -7.56 -14.54
C PHE A 155 -4.19 -8.87 -14.28
N CYS A 156 -4.02 -9.88 -15.15
CA CYS A 156 -4.63 -11.20 -14.94
C CYS A 156 -4.20 -11.84 -13.62
N PHE A 157 -2.91 -11.78 -13.30
CA PHE A 157 -2.39 -12.27 -12.03
C PHE A 157 -3.03 -11.55 -10.83
N SER A 158 -3.13 -10.22 -10.87
CA SER A 158 -3.74 -9.44 -9.79
C SER A 158 -5.22 -9.75 -9.59
N VAL A 159 -5.97 -9.92 -10.69
CA VAL A 159 -7.41 -10.21 -10.63
C VAL A 159 -7.70 -11.64 -10.16
N ILE A 160 -6.87 -12.60 -10.53
CA ILE A 160 -7.10 -14.02 -10.23
C ILE A 160 -6.43 -14.44 -8.92
N SER A 161 -5.17 -14.09 -8.72
CA SER A 161 -4.35 -14.62 -7.61
C SER A 161 -4.51 -13.85 -6.31
N LEU A 162 -4.69 -12.52 -6.36
CA LEU A 162 -4.84 -11.73 -5.13
C LEU A 162 -6.12 -12.05 -4.33
N PRO A 163 -7.32 -12.18 -4.96
CA PRO A 163 -8.51 -12.60 -4.23
C PRO A 163 -8.39 -14.00 -3.62
N TYR A 164 -7.70 -14.94 -4.30
CA TYR A 164 -7.49 -16.28 -3.77
C TYR A 164 -6.75 -16.28 -2.42
N ILE A 165 -5.71 -15.45 -2.28
CA ILE A 165 -4.97 -15.32 -1.03
C ILE A 165 -5.87 -14.82 0.11
N GLY A 166 -6.79 -13.89 -0.18
CA GLY A 166 -7.74 -13.36 0.81
C GLY A 166 -8.86 -14.35 1.18
N LEU A 167 -9.25 -15.24 0.26
CA LEU A 167 -10.32 -16.22 0.46
C LEU A 167 -9.82 -17.52 1.12
N PHE A 168 -8.53 -17.80 1.06
CA PHE A 168 -7.95 -19.05 1.57
C PHE A 168 -8.34 -19.38 3.01
N PRO A 169 -8.31 -18.45 4.00
CA PRO A 169 -8.74 -18.72 5.37
C PRO A 169 -10.22 -19.08 5.49
N SER A 170 -11.07 -18.56 4.60
CA SER A 170 -12.51 -18.86 4.59
C SER A 170 -12.79 -20.26 4.03
N VAL A 171 -12.03 -20.67 3.01
CA VAL A 171 -12.15 -22.02 2.42
C VAL A 171 -11.71 -23.09 3.41
N THR A 172 -10.64 -22.86 4.17
CA THR A 172 -10.17 -23.79 5.19
C THR A 172 -11.15 -23.96 6.35
N ARG A 173 -11.87 -22.92 6.74
CA ARG A 173 -12.91 -22.97 7.79
C ARG A 173 -14.17 -23.71 7.38
N LEU A 174 -14.45 -23.76 6.06
CA LEU A 174 -15.64 -24.48 5.54
C LEU A 174 -15.41 -25.97 5.30
N ASN A 175 -14.15 -26.40 5.21
CA ASN A 175 -13.75 -27.77 4.90
C ASN A 175 -13.05 -28.51 6.04
N LEU A 176 -12.89 -27.88 7.21
CA LEU A 176 -12.39 -28.44 8.45
C LEU A 176 -13.39 -28.26 9.60
#